data_de0685769318087426bb75d761bcf5af
#
_entry.id   de0685769318087426bb75d761bcf5af
#
_cell.length_a   1.000
_cell.length_b   1.000
_cell.length_c   1.000
_cell.angle_alpha   90.00
_cell.angle_beta   90.00
_cell.angle_gamma   90.00
#
_symmetry.space_group_name_H-M   'P 1'
#
loop_
_entity.id
_entity.type
_entity.pdbx_description
1 polymer ?
#
loop_
_entity_poly.entity_id
_entity_poly.type
_entity_poly.pdbx_seq_one_letter_code
_entity_poly.pdbx_strand_id
1 'polypeptide(L)'
;AIQIISRFGLSIGVGEQTIDQVCSAHGVHTPTFLAVVNHKVFRQKANLAEINIDTLQMYLNNAHVYFLEFRLPRLRSALIEAVNPANPSSQIPMLILRCYDEFVQEIRTHIEHENAGCYEEHEHDDQRITDKLTEIKSLIIKYYPAETNNLRISYPLINVMSDLWHTEQDFSDHCAIEDDILRPAITKQQTQTKQDTKEPETEALSDREKDVLIQVVKGLSNKEIADVLCISTHTVISHRKNITRKLNIHSTAGLTIYAI
;
A
#
# COMPACT_ATOMS: atom_id res chain seq x y z
N ALA A 1 7.37 -17.82 -9.31
CA ALA A 1 6.75 -17.49 -10.62
C ALA A 1 5.29 -17.99 -10.71
N ILE A 2 5.00 -19.27 -10.44
CA ILE A 2 3.63 -19.85 -10.59
C ILE A 2 2.60 -19.10 -9.72
N GLN A 3 2.94 -18.75 -8.49
CA GLN A 3 2.04 -17.97 -7.61
C GLN A 3 1.71 -16.57 -8.16
N ILE A 4 2.66 -15.93 -8.84
CA ILE A 4 2.40 -14.63 -9.48
C ILE A 4 1.36 -14.79 -10.59
N ILE A 5 1.54 -15.81 -11.45
CA ILE A 5 0.62 -16.11 -12.56
C ILE A 5 -0.80 -16.32 -12.03
N SER A 6 -0.96 -17.19 -11.00
CA SER A 6 -2.29 -17.48 -10.44
C SER A 6 -2.95 -16.29 -9.77
N ARG A 7 -2.18 -15.41 -9.10
CA ARG A 7 -2.70 -14.20 -8.46
C ARG A 7 -3.16 -13.13 -9.46
N PHE A 8 -2.58 -13.12 -10.67
CA PHE A 8 -3.12 -12.32 -11.77
C PHE A 8 -4.31 -13.00 -12.48
N GLY A 9 -4.77 -14.16 -12.02
CA GLY A 9 -5.85 -14.90 -12.66
C GLY A 9 -5.46 -15.54 -13.99
N LEU A 10 -4.16 -15.66 -14.27
CA LEU A 10 -3.65 -16.21 -15.52
C LEU A 10 -3.61 -17.74 -15.45
N SER A 11 -3.90 -18.39 -16.59
CA SER A 11 -3.81 -19.85 -16.73
C SER A 11 -2.37 -20.32 -16.88
N ILE A 12 -2.08 -21.54 -16.44
CA ILE A 12 -0.74 -22.14 -16.54
C ILE A 12 -0.45 -22.65 -17.96
N GLY A 13 -1.46 -23.06 -18.72
CA GLY A 13 -1.32 -23.64 -20.06
C GLY A 13 -1.21 -22.59 -21.17
N VAL A 14 -0.14 -21.80 -21.15
CA VAL A 14 0.03 -20.67 -22.07
C VAL A 14 0.54 -21.03 -23.48
N GLY A 15 1.00 -22.27 -23.69
CA GLY A 15 1.51 -22.75 -25.00
C GLY A 15 2.67 -21.86 -25.52
N GLU A 16 2.58 -21.47 -26.79
CA GLU A 16 3.56 -20.62 -27.49
C GLU A 16 3.24 -19.11 -27.37
N GLN A 17 2.29 -18.71 -26.51
CA GLN A 17 1.87 -17.33 -26.38
C GLN A 17 2.94 -16.47 -25.71
N THR A 18 3.06 -15.22 -26.17
CA THR A 18 3.89 -14.22 -25.49
C THR A 18 3.22 -13.75 -24.19
N ILE A 19 3.99 -13.18 -23.28
CA ILE A 19 3.47 -12.58 -22.03
C ILE A 19 2.36 -11.58 -22.32
N ASP A 20 2.56 -10.73 -23.32
CA ASP A 20 1.58 -9.71 -23.71
C ASP A 20 0.27 -10.32 -24.22
N GLN A 21 0.35 -11.37 -25.03
CA GLN A 21 -0.83 -12.09 -25.51
C GLN A 21 -1.61 -12.73 -24.36
N VAL A 22 -0.90 -13.35 -23.41
CA VAL A 22 -1.54 -13.97 -22.24
C VAL A 22 -2.18 -12.92 -21.34
N CYS A 23 -1.48 -11.85 -21.03
CA CYS A 23 -2.01 -10.76 -20.20
C CYS A 23 -3.23 -10.12 -20.88
N SER A 24 -3.15 -9.78 -22.15
CA SER A 24 -4.24 -9.15 -22.90
C SER A 24 -5.48 -10.05 -22.98
N ALA A 25 -5.31 -11.36 -23.17
CA ALA A 25 -6.41 -12.31 -23.21
C ALA A 25 -7.19 -12.41 -21.89
N HIS A 26 -6.56 -12.07 -20.77
CA HIS A 26 -7.14 -12.10 -19.42
C HIS A 26 -7.45 -10.71 -18.85
N GLY A 27 -7.30 -9.64 -19.63
CA GLY A 27 -7.53 -8.27 -19.17
C GLY A 27 -6.51 -7.77 -18.14
N VAL A 28 -5.32 -8.38 -18.12
CA VAL A 28 -4.22 -8.00 -17.20
C VAL A 28 -3.32 -6.98 -17.89
N HIS A 29 -3.02 -5.90 -17.20
CA HIS A 29 -2.11 -4.87 -17.72
C HIS A 29 -0.67 -5.38 -17.72
N THR A 30 -0.11 -5.62 -18.90
CA THR A 30 1.22 -6.24 -19.09
C THR A 30 2.35 -5.51 -18.36
N PRO A 31 2.48 -4.16 -18.40
CA PRO A 31 3.53 -3.46 -17.65
C PRO A 31 3.43 -3.69 -16.14
N THR A 32 2.23 -3.70 -15.56
CA THR A 32 2.02 -3.99 -14.13
C THR A 32 2.40 -5.42 -13.78
N PHE A 33 2.03 -6.40 -14.61
CA PHE A 33 2.46 -7.78 -14.44
C PHE A 33 3.99 -7.90 -14.43
N LEU A 34 4.66 -7.30 -15.41
CA LEU A 34 6.13 -7.32 -15.49
C LEU A 34 6.78 -6.58 -14.32
N ALA A 35 6.21 -5.47 -13.85
CA ALA A 35 6.71 -4.76 -12.68
C ALA A 35 6.70 -5.65 -11.43
N VAL A 36 5.61 -6.36 -11.16
CA VAL A 36 5.50 -7.30 -10.04
C VAL A 36 6.49 -8.46 -10.19
N VAL A 37 6.61 -9.06 -11.38
CA VAL A 37 7.58 -10.14 -11.64
C VAL A 37 9.01 -9.66 -11.41
N ASN A 38 9.40 -8.52 -11.97
CA ASN A 38 10.73 -7.98 -11.86
C ASN A 38 11.08 -7.56 -10.42
N HIS A 39 10.11 -6.98 -9.71
CA HIS A 39 10.28 -6.66 -8.30
C HIS A 39 10.47 -7.92 -7.45
N LYS A 40 9.60 -8.92 -7.58
CA LYS A 40 9.64 -10.14 -6.76
C LYS A 40 10.87 -11.01 -7.06
N VAL A 41 11.27 -11.14 -8.33
CA VAL A 41 12.36 -12.04 -8.74
C VAL A 41 13.72 -11.36 -8.72
N PHE A 42 13.81 -10.11 -9.17
CA PHE A 42 15.07 -9.41 -9.38
C PHE A 42 15.27 -8.20 -8.45
N ARG A 43 14.32 -7.91 -7.57
CA ARG A 43 14.31 -6.72 -6.69
C ARG A 43 14.48 -5.41 -7.46
N GLN A 44 13.98 -5.36 -8.68
CA GLN A 44 14.02 -4.16 -9.51
C GLN A 44 12.92 -3.18 -9.10
N LYS A 45 13.25 -1.89 -9.11
CA LYS A 45 12.27 -0.84 -8.87
C LYS A 45 11.29 -0.73 -10.03
N ALA A 46 10.01 -0.61 -9.72
CA ALA A 46 8.95 -0.43 -10.71
C ALA A 46 8.95 0.99 -11.29
N ASN A 47 8.59 1.12 -12.57
CA ASN A 47 8.23 2.41 -13.15
C ASN A 47 6.79 2.76 -12.75
N LEU A 48 6.63 3.57 -11.71
CA LEU A 48 5.33 3.92 -11.15
C LEU A 48 4.40 4.66 -12.14
N ALA A 49 4.93 5.19 -13.24
CA ALA A 49 4.10 5.85 -14.27
C ALA A 49 3.33 4.85 -15.15
N GLU A 50 3.79 3.60 -15.19
CA GLU A 50 3.21 2.52 -16.00
C GLU A 50 2.36 1.55 -15.17
N ILE A 51 2.17 1.81 -13.87
CA ILE A 51 1.39 0.93 -13.00
C ILE A 51 -0.10 1.21 -13.17
N ASN A 52 -0.85 0.17 -13.52
CA ASN A 52 -2.31 0.17 -13.42
C ASN A 52 -2.69 -0.31 -12.01
N ILE A 53 -3.28 0.60 -11.23
CA ILE A 53 -3.61 0.36 -9.80
C ILE A 53 -4.66 -0.74 -9.67
N ASP A 54 -5.70 -0.76 -10.51
CA ASP A 54 -6.76 -1.77 -10.44
C ASP A 54 -6.21 -3.19 -10.66
N THR A 55 -5.31 -3.35 -11.65
CA THR A 55 -4.64 -4.63 -11.91
C THR A 55 -3.76 -5.05 -10.72
N LEU A 56 -3.05 -4.11 -10.08
CA LEU A 56 -2.21 -4.40 -8.93
C LEU A 56 -3.05 -4.75 -7.69
N GLN A 57 -4.13 -4.03 -7.43
CA GLN A 57 -5.07 -4.34 -6.35
C GLN A 57 -5.73 -5.71 -6.54
N MET A 58 -6.12 -6.06 -7.77
CA MET A 58 -6.62 -7.41 -8.08
C MET A 58 -5.60 -8.49 -7.70
N TYR A 59 -4.32 -8.29 -8.04
CA TYR A 59 -3.24 -9.21 -7.69
C TYR A 59 -3.09 -9.38 -6.17
N LEU A 60 -3.13 -8.29 -5.42
CA LEU A 60 -2.99 -8.28 -3.95
C LEU A 60 -4.23 -8.92 -3.29
N ASN A 61 -5.43 -8.58 -3.73
CA ASN A 61 -6.66 -9.20 -3.24
C ASN A 61 -6.68 -10.72 -3.47
N ASN A 62 -6.22 -11.18 -4.63
CA ASN A 62 -6.08 -12.62 -4.90
C ASN A 62 -4.99 -13.27 -4.02
N ALA A 63 -3.97 -12.53 -3.62
CA ALA A 63 -3.00 -13.00 -2.63
C ALA A 63 -3.63 -13.14 -1.24
N HIS A 64 -4.49 -12.22 -0.81
CA HIS A 64 -5.24 -12.31 0.45
C HIS A 64 -6.12 -13.56 0.50
N VAL A 65 -6.90 -13.80 -0.55
CA VAL A 65 -7.72 -15.03 -0.68
C VAL A 65 -6.83 -16.27 -0.60
N TYR A 66 -5.70 -16.29 -1.33
CA TYR A 66 -4.77 -17.42 -1.27
C TYR A 66 -4.24 -17.67 0.14
N PHE A 67 -3.83 -16.63 0.87
CA PHE A 67 -3.35 -16.78 2.24
C PHE A 67 -4.45 -17.32 3.15
N LEU A 68 -5.59 -16.64 3.21
CA LEU A 68 -6.64 -16.93 4.18
C LEU A 68 -7.39 -18.24 3.91
N GLU A 69 -7.65 -18.57 2.66
CA GLU A 69 -8.49 -19.72 2.30
C GLU A 69 -7.70 -20.99 1.98
N PHE A 70 -6.44 -20.87 1.52
CA PHE A 70 -5.67 -22.02 1.08
C PHE A 70 -4.40 -22.24 1.88
N ARG A 71 -3.52 -21.24 1.95
CA ARG A 71 -2.17 -21.43 2.51
C ARG A 71 -2.20 -21.66 4.02
N LEU A 72 -2.83 -20.78 4.76
CA LEU A 72 -2.84 -20.83 6.23
C LEU A 72 -3.62 -22.03 6.77
N PRO A 73 -4.82 -22.39 6.28
CA PRO A 73 -5.51 -23.62 6.73
C PRO A 73 -4.71 -24.89 6.45
N ARG A 74 -4.06 -24.99 5.28
CA ARG A 74 -3.22 -26.13 4.94
C ARG A 74 -1.99 -26.23 5.83
N LEU A 75 -1.34 -25.12 6.11
CA LEU A 75 -0.17 -25.07 6.99
C LEU A 75 -0.52 -25.48 8.43
N ARG A 76 -1.71 -25.06 8.93
CA ARG A 76 -2.23 -25.50 10.22
C ARG A 76 -2.39 -27.01 10.30
N SER A 77 -2.99 -27.62 9.27
CA SER A 77 -3.16 -29.06 9.21
C SER A 77 -1.81 -29.79 9.19
N ALA A 78 -0.86 -29.30 8.40
CA ALA A 78 0.50 -29.84 8.36
C ALA A 78 1.23 -29.73 9.70
N LEU A 79 1.03 -28.62 10.44
CA LEU A 79 1.55 -28.44 11.80
C LEU A 79 0.98 -29.50 12.75
N ILE A 80 -0.32 -29.74 12.75
CA ILE A 80 -0.97 -30.76 13.59
C ILE A 80 -0.38 -32.15 13.29
N GLU A 81 -0.25 -32.51 12.03
CA GLU A 81 0.31 -33.79 11.59
C GLU A 81 1.79 -33.96 12.01
N ALA A 82 2.56 -32.87 11.98
CA ALA A 82 3.98 -32.92 12.29
C ALA A 82 4.27 -32.93 13.80
N VAL A 83 3.57 -32.10 14.60
CA VAL A 83 3.93 -31.89 16.01
C VAL A 83 3.31 -32.90 16.96
N ASN A 84 2.10 -33.37 16.71
CA ASN A 84 1.41 -34.34 17.60
C ASN A 84 2.09 -35.71 17.68
N PRO A 85 2.43 -36.36 16.55
CA PRO A 85 3.11 -37.64 16.58
C PRO A 85 4.53 -37.58 17.16
N ALA A 86 5.20 -36.45 16.98
CA ALA A 86 6.58 -36.28 17.44
C ALA A 86 6.69 -36.11 18.97
N ASN A 87 5.64 -35.59 19.63
CA ASN A 87 5.65 -35.38 21.09
C ASN A 87 4.24 -35.47 21.70
N PRO A 88 3.59 -36.63 21.67
CA PRO A 88 2.17 -36.77 22.02
C PRO A 88 1.84 -36.55 23.50
N SER A 89 2.84 -36.65 24.38
CA SER A 89 2.64 -36.50 25.84
C SER A 89 2.99 -35.11 26.35
N SER A 90 3.43 -34.19 25.46
CA SER A 90 3.84 -32.86 25.82
C SER A 90 2.73 -31.81 25.59
N GLN A 91 2.79 -30.72 26.31
CA GLN A 91 1.95 -29.54 26.05
C GLN A 91 2.49 -28.65 24.92
N ILE A 92 3.68 -28.95 24.40
CA ILE A 92 4.34 -28.16 23.35
C ILE A 92 3.53 -28.11 22.04
N PRO A 93 2.93 -29.20 21.55
CA PRO A 93 2.03 -29.15 20.38
C PRO A 93 0.92 -28.10 20.52
N MET A 94 0.26 -28.05 21.66
CA MET A 94 -0.80 -27.07 21.93
C MET A 94 -0.27 -25.63 21.96
N LEU A 95 0.91 -25.42 22.52
CA LEU A 95 1.56 -24.10 22.53
C LEU A 95 1.87 -23.62 21.11
N ILE A 96 2.46 -24.49 20.28
CA ILE A 96 2.77 -24.18 18.89
C ILE A 96 1.51 -23.84 18.10
N LEU A 97 0.45 -24.62 18.24
CA LEU A 97 -0.81 -24.39 17.54
C LEU A 97 -1.47 -23.09 17.99
N ARG A 98 -1.40 -22.76 19.29
CA ARG A 98 -1.90 -21.48 19.80
C ARG A 98 -1.13 -20.30 19.22
N CYS A 99 0.20 -20.35 19.21
CA CYS A 99 1.03 -19.31 18.58
C CYS A 99 0.70 -19.18 17.08
N TYR A 100 0.43 -20.30 16.41
CA TYR A 100 0.01 -20.29 15.01
C TYR A 100 -1.37 -19.65 14.82
N ASP A 101 -2.33 -19.96 15.65
CA ASP A 101 -3.68 -19.37 15.57
C ASP A 101 -3.64 -17.85 15.86
N GLU A 102 -2.80 -17.40 16.79
CA GLU A 102 -2.52 -15.98 17.03
C GLU A 102 -1.88 -15.30 15.79
N PHE A 103 -0.91 -15.95 15.15
CA PHE A 103 -0.30 -15.48 13.91
C PHE A 103 -1.34 -15.35 12.77
N VAL A 104 -2.22 -16.34 12.60
CA VAL A 104 -3.30 -16.27 11.60
C VAL A 104 -4.24 -15.10 11.87
N GLN A 105 -4.53 -14.82 13.15
CA GLN A 105 -5.39 -13.69 13.51
C GLN A 105 -4.72 -12.34 13.20
N GLU A 106 -3.42 -12.18 13.43
CA GLU A 106 -2.68 -10.97 13.06
C GLU A 106 -2.72 -10.73 11.54
N ILE A 107 -2.47 -11.77 10.71
CA ILE A 107 -2.60 -11.66 9.25
C ILE A 107 -4.03 -11.26 8.85
N ARG A 108 -5.04 -11.85 9.46
CA ARG A 108 -6.43 -11.52 9.14
C ARG A 108 -6.74 -10.05 9.42
N THR A 109 -6.34 -9.56 10.59
CA THR A 109 -6.53 -8.16 10.98
C THR A 109 -5.78 -7.21 10.03
N HIS A 110 -4.55 -7.55 9.67
CA HIS A 110 -3.75 -6.80 8.71
C HIS A 110 -4.46 -6.68 7.35
N ILE A 111 -4.91 -7.79 6.78
CA ILE A 111 -5.65 -7.83 5.51
C ILE A 111 -6.98 -7.07 5.60
N GLU A 112 -7.69 -7.12 6.73
CA GLU A 112 -8.93 -6.36 6.95
C GLU A 112 -8.67 -4.85 6.93
N HIS A 113 -7.58 -4.39 7.51
CA HIS A 113 -7.17 -2.97 7.47
C HIS A 113 -6.81 -2.52 6.05
N GLU A 114 -6.06 -3.32 5.30
CA GLU A 114 -5.71 -3.03 3.90
C GLU A 114 -6.94 -2.93 3.01
N ASN A 115 -7.87 -3.87 3.14
CA ASN A 115 -9.13 -3.86 2.42
C ASN A 115 -10.00 -2.65 2.77
N ALA A 116 -9.85 -2.08 3.97
CA ALA A 116 -10.50 -0.84 4.38
C ALA A 116 -9.78 0.44 3.88
N GLY A 117 -8.65 0.30 3.20
CA GLY A 117 -7.85 1.42 2.69
C GLY A 117 -7.05 2.17 3.75
N CYS A 118 -6.85 1.58 4.92
CA CYS A 118 -6.10 2.16 6.03
C CYS A 118 -4.61 1.81 5.90
N TYR A 119 -3.87 2.48 5.01
CA TYR A 119 -2.47 2.16 4.71
C TYR A 119 -1.43 2.86 5.62
N GLU A 120 -1.82 3.77 6.50
CA GLU A 120 -0.87 4.63 7.22
C GLU A 120 -0.31 4.02 8.53
N GLU A 121 -0.89 2.95 9.06
CA GLU A 121 -0.53 2.37 10.37
C GLU A 121 0.29 1.06 10.30
N HIS A 122 0.68 0.60 9.10
CA HIS A 122 1.08 -0.79 8.85
C HIS A 122 2.54 -1.16 9.10
N GLU A 123 3.48 -0.22 9.16
CA GLU A 123 4.92 -0.55 9.31
C GLU A 123 5.23 -1.39 10.59
N HIS A 124 4.40 -1.24 11.64
CA HIS A 124 4.54 -2.01 12.88
C HIS A 124 3.86 -3.38 12.84
N ASP A 125 2.83 -3.56 12.01
CA ASP A 125 2.06 -4.80 11.94
C ASP A 125 2.82 -5.89 11.19
N ASP A 126 3.53 -5.56 10.11
CA ASP A 126 4.33 -6.50 9.31
C ASP A 126 5.45 -7.13 10.13
N GLN A 127 6.13 -6.35 10.96
CA GLN A 127 7.19 -6.85 11.84
C GLN A 127 6.61 -7.81 12.89
N ARG A 128 5.45 -7.49 13.47
CA ARG A 128 4.78 -8.36 14.46
C ARG A 128 4.39 -9.71 13.86
N ILE A 129 3.88 -9.72 12.63
CA ILE A 129 3.51 -10.93 11.90
C ILE A 129 4.76 -11.81 11.66
N THR A 130 5.85 -11.23 11.20
CA THR A 130 7.12 -11.91 10.97
C THR A 130 7.72 -12.46 12.27
N ASP A 131 7.66 -11.70 13.37
CA ASP A 131 8.14 -12.11 14.69
C ASP A 131 7.37 -13.34 15.21
N LYS A 132 6.06 -13.41 15.01
CA LYS A 132 5.24 -14.59 15.38
C LYS A 132 5.66 -15.85 14.63
N LEU A 133 5.92 -15.78 13.32
CA LEU A 133 6.43 -16.92 12.57
C LEU A 133 7.81 -17.36 13.05
N THR A 134 8.67 -16.42 13.38
CA THR A 134 9.99 -16.71 13.95
C THR A 134 9.89 -17.39 15.30
N GLU A 135 8.92 -16.99 16.16
CA GLU A 135 8.64 -17.65 17.43
C GLU A 135 8.22 -19.12 17.23
N ILE A 136 7.28 -19.38 16.33
CA ILE A 136 6.80 -20.73 15.99
C ILE A 136 7.96 -21.63 15.54
N LYS A 137 8.79 -21.15 14.61
CA LYS A 137 9.98 -21.85 14.12
C LYS A 137 10.95 -22.17 15.26
N SER A 138 11.18 -21.20 16.13
CA SER A 138 12.07 -21.34 17.29
C SER A 138 11.56 -22.37 18.30
N LEU A 139 10.24 -22.41 18.54
CA LEU A 139 9.61 -23.43 19.40
C LEU A 139 9.79 -24.83 18.80
N ILE A 140 9.59 -25.01 17.51
CA ILE A 140 9.79 -26.30 16.84
C ILE A 140 11.26 -26.72 16.96
N ILE A 141 12.21 -25.86 16.61
CA ILE A 141 13.65 -26.17 16.69
C ILE A 141 14.08 -26.52 18.12
N LYS A 142 13.54 -25.82 19.13
CA LYS A 142 13.95 -25.99 20.51
C LYS A 142 13.41 -27.27 21.15
N TYR A 143 12.17 -27.64 20.84
CA TYR A 143 11.45 -28.69 21.56
C TYR A 143 11.25 -29.98 20.77
N TYR A 144 11.66 -30.02 19.50
CA TYR A 144 11.65 -31.22 18.65
C TYR A 144 13.08 -31.57 18.19
N PRO A 145 13.94 -32.05 19.11
CA PRO A 145 15.32 -32.37 18.78
C PRO A 145 15.39 -33.55 17.80
N ALA A 146 16.44 -33.57 17.02
CA ALA A 146 16.73 -34.56 15.98
C ALA A 146 17.09 -36.00 16.53
N GLU A 147 16.84 -36.27 17.79
CA GLU A 147 17.18 -37.58 18.44
C GLU A 147 16.37 -38.76 17.89
N THR A 148 15.36 -38.53 17.08
CA THR A 148 14.61 -39.57 16.43
C THR A 148 15.26 -39.92 15.11
N ASN A 149 16.06 -41.01 15.06
CA ASN A 149 16.42 -41.71 13.83
C ASN A 149 15.20 -42.24 13.04
N ASN A 150 14.01 -41.76 13.39
CA ASN A 150 12.76 -42.13 12.76
C ASN A 150 12.37 -41.08 11.72
N LEU A 151 12.71 -41.37 10.46
CA LEU A 151 12.42 -40.50 9.32
C LEU A 151 10.90 -40.20 9.17
N ARG A 152 10.02 -41.08 9.63
CA ARG A 152 8.57 -40.85 9.58
C ARG A 152 8.13 -39.68 10.48
N ILE A 153 8.88 -39.39 11.54
CA ILE A 153 8.65 -38.27 12.44
C ILE A 153 9.40 -37.02 11.95
N SER A 154 10.63 -37.20 11.48
CA SER A 154 11.50 -36.10 11.07
C SER A 154 11.03 -35.39 9.78
N TYR A 155 10.60 -36.13 8.76
CA TYR A 155 10.19 -35.53 7.48
C TYR A 155 8.97 -34.60 7.58
N PRO A 156 7.89 -34.94 8.29
CA PRO A 156 6.78 -33.99 8.50
C PRO A 156 7.22 -32.68 9.17
N LEU A 157 8.12 -32.75 10.16
CA LEU A 157 8.65 -31.54 10.83
C LEU A 157 9.51 -30.70 9.88
N ILE A 158 10.39 -31.33 9.09
CA ILE A 158 11.20 -30.62 8.08
C ILE A 158 10.32 -29.96 7.02
N ASN A 159 9.29 -30.67 6.54
CA ASN A 159 8.38 -30.13 5.53
C ASN A 159 7.59 -28.93 6.07
N VAL A 160 7.05 -29.02 7.29
CA VAL A 160 6.32 -27.90 7.88
C VAL A 160 7.23 -26.71 8.16
N MET A 161 8.49 -26.94 8.57
CA MET A 161 9.46 -25.86 8.71
C MET A 161 9.74 -25.17 7.39
N SER A 162 9.92 -25.93 6.31
CA SER A 162 10.06 -25.38 4.95
C SER A 162 8.84 -24.59 4.53
N ASP A 163 7.64 -25.10 4.84
CA ASP A 163 6.37 -24.42 4.55
C ASP A 163 6.22 -23.10 5.34
N LEU A 164 6.64 -23.05 6.60
CA LEU A 164 6.67 -21.84 7.42
C LEU A 164 7.58 -20.79 6.79
N TRP A 165 8.81 -21.15 6.40
CA TRP A 165 9.73 -20.24 5.72
C TRP A 165 9.21 -19.72 4.38
N HIS A 166 8.63 -20.60 3.56
CA HIS A 166 8.04 -20.17 2.29
C HIS A 166 6.84 -19.24 2.50
N THR A 167 6.04 -19.45 3.56
CA THR A 167 4.91 -18.57 3.89
C THR A 167 5.39 -17.20 4.35
N GLU A 168 6.41 -17.16 5.20
CA GLU A 168 7.05 -15.93 5.65
C GLU A 168 7.61 -15.11 4.48
N GLN A 169 8.36 -15.76 3.60
CA GLN A 169 8.93 -15.10 2.42
C GLN A 169 7.84 -14.58 1.47
N ASP A 170 6.80 -15.38 1.25
CA ASP A 170 5.71 -14.98 0.35
C ASP A 170 4.88 -13.82 0.91
N PHE A 171 4.68 -13.78 2.24
CA PHE A 171 4.03 -12.67 2.93
C PHE A 171 4.92 -11.41 2.91
N SER A 172 6.20 -11.53 3.21
CA SER A 172 7.16 -10.42 3.10
C SER A 172 7.24 -9.84 1.69
N ASP A 173 7.21 -10.69 0.65
CA ASP A 173 7.18 -10.24 -0.74
C ASP A 173 5.85 -9.52 -1.07
N HIS A 174 4.74 -9.91 -0.44
CA HIS A 174 3.45 -9.25 -0.58
C HIS A 174 3.49 -7.83 -0.01
N CYS A 175 3.90 -7.66 1.25
CA CYS A 175 4.06 -6.36 1.89
C CYS A 175 5.04 -5.46 1.11
N ALA A 176 6.15 -6.01 0.61
CA ALA A 176 7.10 -5.25 -0.19
C ALA A 176 6.51 -4.72 -1.52
N ILE A 177 5.58 -5.46 -2.16
CA ILE A 177 4.88 -4.98 -3.36
C ILE A 177 3.95 -3.82 -3.00
N GLU A 178 3.30 -3.87 -1.86
CA GLU A 178 2.45 -2.78 -1.37
C GLU A 178 3.25 -1.52 -1.07
N ASP A 179 4.33 -1.66 -0.32
CA ASP A 179 5.18 -0.55 0.09
C ASP A 179 5.96 0.09 -1.07
N ASP A 180 6.52 -0.73 -1.95
CA ASP A 180 7.42 -0.27 -3.00
C ASP A 180 6.68 0.11 -4.30
N ILE A 181 5.46 -0.42 -4.52
CA ILE A 181 4.74 -0.21 -5.79
C ILE A 181 3.36 0.40 -5.55
N LEU A 182 2.47 -0.21 -4.75
CA LEU A 182 1.08 0.22 -4.64
C LEU A 182 0.96 1.60 -3.98
N ARG A 183 1.48 1.77 -2.77
CA ARG A 183 1.39 3.03 -2.01
C ARG A 183 2.01 4.20 -2.77
N PRO A 184 3.24 4.07 -3.35
CA PRO A 184 3.81 5.15 -4.14
C PRO A 184 3.04 5.45 -5.43
N ALA A 185 2.44 4.42 -6.08
CA ALA A 185 1.63 4.61 -7.29
C ALA A 185 0.34 5.40 -6.97
N ILE A 186 -0.35 5.05 -5.87
CA ILE A 186 -1.55 5.77 -5.39
C ILE A 186 -1.21 7.23 -5.07
N THR A 187 -0.14 7.48 -4.31
CA THR A 187 0.30 8.82 -3.93
C THR A 187 0.62 9.67 -5.15
N LYS A 188 1.30 9.10 -6.14
CA LYS A 188 1.64 9.78 -7.40
C LYS A 188 0.38 10.14 -8.19
N GLN A 189 -0.58 9.23 -8.29
CA GLN A 189 -1.84 9.46 -9.01
C GLN A 189 -2.67 10.55 -8.35
N GLN A 190 -2.78 10.55 -7.02
CA GLN A 190 -3.46 11.61 -6.25
C GLN A 190 -2.80 12.97 -6.42
N THR A 191 -1.46 13.01 -6.52
CA THR A 191 -0.71 14.25 -6.74
C THR A 191 -0.92 14.78 -8.16
N GLN A 192 -0.98 13.89 -9.17
CA GLN A 192 -1.28 14.27 -10.55
C GLN A 192 -2.72 14.74 -10.71
N THR A 193 -3.70 14.06 -10.12
CA THR A 193 -5.10 14.48 -10.14
C THR A 193 -5.28 15.86 -9.49
N LYS A 194 -4.55 16.16 -8.41
CA LYS A 194 -4.53 17.50 -7.80
C LYS A 194 -3.84 18.56 -8.65
N GLN A 195 -2.96 18.18 -9.56
CA GLN A 195 -2.32 19.10 -10.52
C GLN A 195 -3.18 19.28 -11.78
N ASP A 196 -3.84 18.24 -12.27
CA ASP A 196 -4.69 18.29 -13.47
C ASP A 196 -6.08 18.85 -13.17
N THR A 197 -6.58 18.78 -11.94
CA THR A 197 -7.81 19.45 -11.45
C THR A 197 -7.56 20.89 -10.98
N LYS A 198 -6.38 21.44 -11.17
CA LYS A 198 -6.19 22.88 -11.17
C LYS A 198 -6.64 23.48 -12.52
N GLU A 199 -7.92 23.31 -12.89
CA GLU A 199 -8.65 24.50 -13.34
C GLU A 199 -8.45 25.54 -12.23
N PRO A 200 -8.20 26.82 -12.57
CA PRO A 200 -8.06 27.82 -11.53
C PRO A 200 -9.39 27.88 -10.77
N GLU A 201 -9.51 27.11 -9.68
CA GLU A 201 -10.40 27.50 -8.61
C GLU A 201 -9.94 28.91 -8.27
N THR A 202 -10.67 29.89 -8.75
CA THR A 202 -10.58 31.24 -8.24
C THR A 202 -10.92 31.11 -6.76
N GLU A 203 -9.89 30.93 -5.93
CA GLU A 203 -10.05 30.94 -4.47
C GLU A 203 -10.87 32.17 -4.16
N ALA A 204 -12.11 31.99 -3.68
CA ALA A 204 -12.99 33.13 -3.39
C ALA A 204 -12.24 34.11 -2.48
N LEU A 205 -12.28 35.38 -2.85
CA LEU A 205 -11.64 36.40 -2.05
C LEU A 205 -12.28 36.43 -0.67
N SER A 206 -11.46 36.46 0.37
CA SER A 206 -11.95 36.72 1.73
C SER A 206 -12.59 38.10 1.84
N ASP A 207 -13.44 38.33 2.81
CA ASP A 207 -14.12 39.62 2.98
C ASP A 207 -13.13 40.76 3.12
N ARG A 208 -12.01 40.55 3.78
CA ARG A 208 -10.91 41.54 3.88
C ARG A 208 -10.19 41.78 2.54
N GLU A 209 -10.05 40.77 1.72
CA GLU A 209 -9.49 40.92 0.36
C GLU A 209 -10.46 41.64 -0.56
N LYS A 210 -11.79 41.42 -0.42
CA LYS A 210 -12.82 42.18 -1.12
C LYS A 210 -12.81 43.65 -0.72
N ASP A 211 -12.70 43.96 0.59
CA ASP A 211 -12.60 45.33 1.09
C ASP A 211 -11.38 46.07 0.47
N VAL A 212 -10.22 45.41 0.44
CA VAL A 212 -9.01 45.94 -0.19
C VAL A 212 -9.19 46.14 -1.70
N LEU A 213 -9.77 45.15 -2.39
CA LEU A 213 -10.01 45.22 -3.84
C LEU A 213 -10.90 46.40 -4.21
N ILE A 214 -11.99 46.65 -3.46
CA ILE A 214 -12.88 47.81 -3.66
C ILE A 214 -12.10 49.15 -3.59
N GLN A 215 -11.18 49.26 -2.64
CA GLN A 215 -10.40 50.53 -2.53
C GLN A 215 -9.32 50.63 -3.64
N VAL A 216 -8.76 49.53 -4.09
CA VAL A 216 -7.83 49.49 -5.24
C VAL A 216 -8.53 49.93 -6.52
N VAL A 217 -9.76 49.47 -6.74
CA VAL A 217 -10.58 49.88 -7.91
C VAL A 217 -10.95 51.37 -7.87
N LYS A 218 -11.13 51.93 -6.68
CA LYS A 218 -11.30 53.39 -6.49
C LYS A 218 -10.02 54.21 -6.74
N GLY A 219 -8.90 53.56 -7.00
CA GLY A 219 -7.65 54.22 -7.33
C GLY A 219 -6.82 54.64 -6.12
N LEU A 220 -7.15 54.23 -4.89
CA LEU A 220 -6.42 54.62 -3.70
C LEU A 220 -5.03 53.96 -3.64
N SER A 221 -4.06 54.72 -3.12
CA SER A 221 -2.73 54.22 -2.81
C SER A 221 -2.73 53.29 -1.61
N ASN A 222 -1.71 52.44 -1.44
CA ASN A 222 -1.62 51.52 -0.31
C ASN A 222 -1.69 52.21 1.06
N LYS A 223 -1.22 53.44 1.17
CA LYS A 223 -1.28 54.25 2.39
C LYS A 223 -2.70 54.71 2.68
N GLU A 224 -3.41 55.22 1.67
CA GLU A 224 -4.80 55.65 1.80
C GLU A 224 -5.72 54.45 2.11
N ILE A 225 -5.49 53.28 1.50
CA ILE A 225 -6.22 52.05 1.82
C ILE A 225 -6.00 51.62 3.28
N ALA A 226 -4.76 51.72 3.75
CA ALA A 226 -4.40 51.41 5.13
C ALA A 226 -5.16 52.33 6.12
N ASP A 227 -5.22 53.62 5.82
CA ASP A 227 -5.94 54.60 6.64
C ASP A 227 -7.45 54.34 6.62
N VAL A 228 -8.06 54.08 5.44
CA VAL A 228 -9.50 53.82 5.29
C VAL A 228 -9.93 52.53 5.99
N LEU A 229 -9.14 51.48 5.89
CA LEU A 229 -9.47 50.16 6.46
C LEU A 229 -8.93 49.92 7.88
N CYS A 230 -8.26 50.94 8.47
CA CYS A 230 -7.64 50.87 9.80
C CYS A 230 -6.67 49.68 9.95
N ILE A 231 -5.82 49.45 8.95
CA ILE A 231 -4.80 48.37 8.95
C ILE A 231 -3.43 48.93 8.56
N SER A 232 -2.37 48.15 8.74
CA SER A 232 -1.04 48.56 8.35
C SER A 232 -0.85 48.59 6.83
N THR A 233 -0.02 49.47 6.29
CA THR A 233 0.34 49.51 4.87
C THR A 233 0.94 48.14 4.42
N HIS A 234 1.69 47.49 5.30
CA HIS A 234 2.24 46.14 5.04
C HIS A 234 1.13 45.09 4.88
N THR A 235 0.08 45.20 5.67
CA THR A 235 -1.10 44.30 5.58
C THR A 235 -1.84 44.52 4.25
N VAL A 236 -2.00 45.75 3.79
CA VAL A 236 -2.56 46.07 2.47
C VAL A 236 -1.75 45.41 1.34
N ILE A 237 -0.40 45.56 1.40
CA ILE A 237 0.49 44.94 0.39
C ILE A 237 0.31 43.39 0.37
N SER A 238 0.20 42.78 1.54
CA SER A 238 -0.02 41.33 1.65
C SER A 238 -1.36 40.90 1.06
N HIS A 239 -2.46 41.62 1.35
CA HIS A 239 -3.77 41.35 0.75
C HIS A 239 -3.75 41.55 -0.78
N ARG A 240 -3.14 42.60 -1.29
CA ARG A 240 -3.00 42.80 -2.74
C ARG A 240 -2.23 41.70 -3.43
N LYS A 241 -1.16 41.17 -2.81
CA LYS A 241 -0.41 40.02 -3.32
C LYS A 241 -1.27 38.78 -3.37
N ASN A 242 -2.07 38.52 -2.33
CA ASN A 242 -3.00 37.39 -2.29
C ASN A 242 -4.13 37.50 -3.31
N ILE A 243 -4.72 38.70 -3.48
CA ILE A 243 -5.73 38.98 -4.50
C ILE A 243 -5.17 38.70 -5.91
N THR A 244 -3.97 39.24 -6.22
CA THR A 244 -3.29 38.98 -7.50
C THR A 244 -3.06 37.50 -7.75
N ARG A 245 -2.64 36.76 -6.74
CA ARG A 245 -2.44 35.31 -6.83
C ARG A 245 -3.76 34.55 -7.04
N LYS A 246 -4.80 34.88 -6.25
CA LYS A 246 -6.10 34.19 -6.29
C LYS A 246 -6.85 34.46 -7.60
N LEU A 247 -6.79 35.67 -8.13
CA LEU A 247 -7.47 36.05 -9.36
C LEU A 247 -6.61 35.83 -10.62
N ASN A 248 -5.32 35.54 -10.46
CA ASN A 248 -4.32 35.50 -11.55
C ASN A 248 -4.30 36.78 -12.41
N ILE A 249 -4.56 37.94 -11.80
CA ILE A 249 -4.61 39.26 -12.46
C ILE A 249 -3.46 40.13 -11.90
N HIS A 250 -2.50 40.43 -12.76
CA HIS A 250 -1.26 41.14 -12.35
C HIS A 250 -1.27 42.65 -12.59
N SER A 251 -2.34 43.20 -13.16
CA SER A 251 -2.45 44.64 -13.43
C SER A 251 -3.62 45.28 -12.66
N THR A 252 -3.45 46.51 -12.22
CA THR A 252 -4.52 47.29 -11.57
C THR A 252 -5.72 47.48 -12.50
N ALA A 253 -5.48 47.69 -13.79
CA ALA A 253 -6.53 47.78 -14.79
C ALA A 253 -7.34 46.48 -14.91
N GLY A 254 -6.66 45.34 -14.88
CA GLY A 254 -7.32 43.99 -14.86
C GLY A 254 -8.15 43.80 -13.61
N LEU A 255 -7.67 44.21 -12.44
CA LEU A 255 -8.45 44.14 -11.17
C LEU A 255 -9.69 45.03 -11.23
N THR A 256 -9.60 46.19 -11.89
CA THR A 256 -10.76 47.09 -12.07
C THR A 256 -11.81 46.46 -12.97
N ILE A 257 -11.41 45.83 -14.07
CA ILE A 257 -12.35 45.11 -14.97
C ILE A 257 -13.02 43.93 -14.29
N TYR A 258 -12.29 43.21 -13.43
CA TYR A 258 -12.84 42.08 -12.68
C TYR A 258 -13.91 42.48 -11.63
N ALA A 259 -13.79 43.70 -11.07
CA ALA A 259 -14.63 44.17 -9.97
C ALA A 259 -15.87 44.99 -10.42
N ILE A 260 -16.03 45.24 -11.73
CA ILE A 260 -17.22 45.84 -12.34
C ILE A 260 -18.21 44.75 -12.72
#